data_c98df44ffc7e14216beae18a65c4fbfa
#
_entry.id   c98df44ffc7e14216beae18a65c4fbfa
#
_cell.length_a   1.000
_cell.length_b   1.000
_cell.length_c   1.000
_cell.angle_alpha   90.00
_cell.angle_beta   90.00
_cell.angle_gamma   90.00
#
_symmetry.space_group_name_H-M   'P 1'
#
loop_
_entity.id
_entity.type
_entity.pdbx_description
1 polymer ?
#
loop_
_entity_poly.entity_id
_entity_poly.type
_entity_poly.pdbx_seq_one_letter_code
_entity_poly.pdbx_strand_id
1 'polypeptide(L)'
;MVEQALGYPQGPLDHTLGIRVIELSAAHSRAVMPVAGNTQVTGRVHGGAYAALAETIASLSASVHAGAGRVALGTELTASHVGGTDTGEVHADCRAVSLGRRLTVHQVDLRADDGTLLSSIRVTNYLARTPS
;
A
#
# COMPACT_ATOMS: atom_id res chain seq x y z
N MET A 1 -17.05 5.31 6.50
CA MET A 1 -16.04 4.80 5.56
C MET A 1 -14.71 4.72 6.27
N VAL A 2 -13.86 3.79 5.89
CA VAL A 2 -12.56 3.56 6.55
C VAL A 2 -11.71 4.82 6.57
N GLU A 3 -11.62 5.55 5.45
CA GLU A 3 -10.81 6.76 5.37
C GLU A 3 -11.25 7.84 6.35
N GLN A 4 -12.56 7.99 6.57
CA GLN A 4 -13.08 8.95 7.55
C GLN A 4 -12.77 8.51 8.96
N ALA A 5 -12.92 7.23 9.25
CA ALA A 5 -12.65 6.68 10.58
C ALA A 5 -11.18 6.81 10.95
N LEU A 6 -10.28 6.70 9.97
CA LEU A 6 -8.84 6.78 10.18
C LEU A 6 -8.30 8.21 10.04
N GLY A 7 -9.11 9.17 9.56
CA GLY A 7 -8.67 10.55 9.37
C GLY A 7 -7.72 10.76 8.20
N TYR A 8 -7.62 9.80 7.28
CA TYR A 8 -6.76 9.88 6.10
C TYR A 8 -7.59 9.66 4.84
N PRO A 9 -7.69 10.66 3.97
CA PRO A 9 -8.45 10.51 2.74
C PRO A 9 -7.72 9.60 1.75
N GLN A 10 -8.48 8.80 1.00
CA GLN A 10 -7.94 8.04 -0.11
C GLN A 10 -7.96 8.91 -1.37
N GLY A 11 -6.91 8.75 -2.19
CA GLY A 11 -6.81 9.47 -3.45
C GLY A 11 -7.67 8.87 -4.54
N PRO A 12 -7.83 9.59 -5.68
CA PRO A 12 -8.61 9.09 -6.80
C PRO A 12 -8.16 7.74 -7.36
N LEU A 13 -6.84 7.49 -7.40
CA LEU A 13 -6.32 6.21 -7.88
C LEU A 13 -6.70 5.06 -6.95
N ASP A 14 -6.68 5.30 -5.64
CA ASP A 14 -7.07 4.28 -4.67
C ASP A 14 -8.52 3.86 -4.87
N HIS A 15 -9.39 4.85 -5.14
CA HIS A 15 -10.80 4.58 -5.45
C HIS A 15 -10.94 3.81 -6.76
N THR A 16 -10.18 4.19 -7.79
CA THR A 16 -10.21 3.52 -9.10
C THR A 16 -9.81 2.04 -8.97
N LEU A 17 -8.80 1.76 -8.16
CA LEU A 17 -8.32 0.40 -7.94
C LEU A 17 -9.18 -0.38 -6.94
N GLY A 18 -10.04 0.30 -6.20
CA GLY A 18 -10.91 -0.33 -5.19
C GLY A 18 -10.19 -0.69 -3.90
N ILE A 19 -9.09 -0.01 -3.58
CA ILE A 19 -8.31 -0.27 -2.38
C ILE A 19 -9.11 0.12 -1.13
N ARG A 20 -9.16 -0.80 -0.16
CA ARG A 20 -9.80 -0.57 1.15
C ARG A 20 -8.79 -0.79 2.25
N VAL A 21 -8.62 0.19 3.10
CA VAL A 21 -7.73 0.09 4.27
C VAL A 21 -8.48 -0.60 5.39
N ILE A 22 -7.91 -1.67 5.94
CA ILE A 22 -8.53 -2.49 6.99
C ILE A 22 -7.99 -2.10 8.36
N GLU A 23 -6.68 -1.82 8.44
CA GLU A 23 -5.98 -1.49 9.67
C GLU A 23 -4.86 -0.52 9.32
N LEU A 24 -4.67 0.53 10.14
CA LEU A 24 -3.67 1.55 9.85
C LEU A 24 -2.92 1.96 11.11
N SER A 25 -1.60 1.80 11.06
CA SER A 25 -0.67 2.34 12.06
C SER A 25 0.70 2.54 11.40
N ALA A 26 1.58 3.25 12.06
CA ALA A 26 2.93 3.45 11.54
C ALA A 26 3.70 2.13 11.40
N ALA A 27 3.53 1.22 12.36
CA ALA A 27 4.29 -0.02 12.45
C ALA A 27 3.66 -1.17 11.64
N HIS A 28 2.33 -1.20 11.53
CA HIS A 28 1.65 -2.32 10.88
C HIS A 28 0.31 -1.86 10.32
N SER A 29 0.11 -2.09 9.04
CA SER A 29 -1.14 -1.76 8.35
C SER A 29 -1.56 -2.90 7.45
N ARG A 30 -2.87 -2.96 7.14
CA ARG A 30 -3.42 -3.95 6.21
C ARG A 30 -4.43 -3.29 5.29
N ALA A 31 -4.46 -3.75 4.06
CA ALA A 31 -5.40 -3.28 3.04
C ALA A 31 -5.78 -4.43 2.12
N VAL A 32 -6.86 -4.25 1.38
CA VAL A 32 -7.30 -5.21 0.37
C VAL A 32 -7.66 -4.47 -0.91
N MET A 33 -7.51 -5.17 -2.03
CA MET A 33 -7.85 -4.65 -3.36
C MET A 33 -8.52 -5.76 -4.16
N PRO A 34 -9.63 -5.47 -4.86
CA PRO A 34 -10.26 -6.50 -5.69
C PRO A 34 -9.38 -6.85 -6.88
N VAL A 35 -9.43 -8.12 -7.29
CA VAL A 35 -8.78 -8.57 -8.53
C VAL A 35 -9.55 -8.01 -9.73
N ALA A 36 -10.88 -8.07 -9.68
CA ALA A 36 -11.73 -7.58 -10.76
C ALA A 36 -11.46 -6.10 -11.06
N GLY A 37 -11.23 -5.77 -12.31
CA GLY A 37 -10.92 -4.42 -12.77
C GLY A 37 -9.42 -4.05 -12.70
N ASN A 38 -8.60 -4.91 -12.13
CA ASN A 38 -7.17 -4.64 -11.91
C ASN A 38 -6.27 -5.69 -12.58
N THR A 39 -6.78 -6.33 -13.62
CA THR A 39 -6.07 -7.40 -14.32
C THR A 39 -5.38 -6.90 -15.58
N GLN A 40 -4.38 -7.67 -16.00
CA GLN A 40 -3.70 -7.46 -17.28
C GLN A 40 -4.30 -8.40 -18.34
N VAL A 41 -3.73 -8.43 -19.55
CA VAL A 41 -4.32 -9.12 -20.71
C VAL A 41 -4.54 -10.62 -20.54
N THR A 42 -3.81 -11.28 -19.62
CA THR A 42 -4.00 -12.73 -19.36
C THR A 42 -5.05 -13.00 -18.27
N GLY A 43 -5.67 -11.97 -17.69
CA GLY A 43 -6.69 -12.09 -16.65
C GLY A 43 -6.17 -12.11 -15.23
N ARG A 44 -4.85 -12.13 -15.04
CA ARG A 44 -4.24 -12.04 -13.71
C ARG A 44 -4.04 -10.58 -13.31
N VAL A 45 -3.87 -10.34 -12.01
CA VAL A 45 -3.64 -8.98 -11.52
C VAL A 45 -2.42 -8.38 -12.20
N HIS A 46 -2.55 -7.14 -12.63
CA HIS A 46 -1.46 -6.37 -13.23
C HIS A 46 -0.39 -6.06 -12.17
N GLY A 47 0.89 -6.26 -12.53
CA GLY A 47 1.99 -5.95 -11.61
C GLY A 47 2.01 -4.51 -11.13
N GLY A 48 1.59 -3.57 -11.99
CA GLY A 48 1.43 -2.17 -11.61
C GLY A 48 0.37 -1.95 -10.54
N ALA A 49 -0.69 -2.77 -10.53
CA ALA A 49 -1.72 -2.71 -9.49
C ALA A 49 -1.16 -3.23 -8.16
N TYR A 50 -0.33 -4.27 -8.17
CA TYR A 50 0.39 -4.69 -6.96
C TYR A 50 1.23 -3.55 -6.40
N ALA A 51 2.01 -2.89 -7.26
CA ALA A 51 2.88 -1.80 -6.85
C ALA A 51 2.07 -0.64 -6.26
N ALA A 52 0.95 -0.27 -6.90
CA ALA A 52 0.10 0.81 -6.44
C ALA A 52 -0.51 0.51 -5.07
N LEU A 53 -0.98 -0.72 -4.85
CA LEU A 53 -1.51 -1.14 -3.54
C LEU A 53 -0.46 -1.03 -2.46
N ALA A 54 0.75 -1.53 -2.73
CA ALA A 54 1.84 -1.50 -1.76
C ALA A 54 2.27 -0.07 -1.44
N GLU A 55 2.43 0.77 -2.45
CA GLU A 55 2.82 2.16 -2.23
C GLU A 55 1.74 2.93 -1.46
N THR A 56 0.48 2.69 -1.77
CA THR A 56 -0.63 3.34 -1.05
C THR A 56 -0.60 3.02 0.43
N ILE A 57 -0.54 1.73 0.80
CA ILE A 57 -0.60 1.37 2.23
C ILE A 57 0.68 1.78 2.97
N ALA A 58 1.85 1.69 2.33
CA ALA A 58 3.11 2.12 2.93
C ALA A 58 3.13 3.63 3.15
N SER A 59 2.62 4.41 2.19
CA SER A 59 2.57 5.87 2.32
C SER A 59 1.59 6.31 3.41
N LEU A 60 0.47 5.62 3.57
CA LEU A 60 -0.46 5.89 4.67
C LEU A 60 0.18 5.58 6.01
N SER A 61 0.87 4.44 6.15
CA SER A 61 1.63 4.11 7.37
C SER A 61 2.68 5.17 7.68
N ALA A 62 3.41 5.59 6.65
CA ALA A 62 4.43 6.64 6.79
C ALA A 62 3.81 7.97 7.22
N SER A 63 2.61 8.29 6.73
CA SER A 63 1.90 9.51 7.10
C SER A 63 1.48 9.50 8.58
N VAL A 64 1.08 8.35 9.09
CA VAL A 64 0.80 8.19 10.53
C VAL A 64 2.05 8.49 11.35
N HIS A 65 3.18 7.94 10.94
CA HIS A 65 4.46 8.17 11.61
C HIS A 65 4.89 9.65 11.54
N ALA A 66 4.70 10.27 10.37
CA ALA A 66 5.13 11.66 10.14
C ALA A 66 4.36 12.66 11.02
N GLY A 67 3.08 12.42 11.22
CA GLY A 67 2.23 13.30 12.01
C GLY A 67 1.84 14.58 11.28
N ALA A 68 1.21 15.50 12.00
CA ALA A 68 0.73 16.76 11.45
C ALA A 68 1.88 17.63 10.91
N GLY A 69 1.63 18.36 9.83
CA GLY A 69 2.58 19.27 9.23
C GLY A 69 3.60 18.63 8.31
N ARG A 70 3.47 17.32 8.08
CA ARG A 70 4.38 16.58 7.19
C ARG A 70 3.58 15.67 6.27
N VAL A 71 4.15 15.38 5.11
CA VAL A 71 3.53 14.50 4.11
C VAL A 71 4.54 13.44 3.68
N ALA A 72 4.05 12.21 3.51
CA ALA A 72 4.87 11.11 3.02
C ALA A 72 4.84 11.08 1.50
N LEU A 73 6.01 11.03 0.89
CA LEU A 73 6.16 10.95 -0.57
C LEU A 73 6.96 9.70 -0.91
N GLY A 74 6.35 8.78 -1.64
CA GLY A 74 7.04 7.57 -2.10
C GLY A 74 8.17 7.93 -3.06
N THR A 75 9.40 7.53 -2.74
CA THR A 75 10.58 7.86 -3.52
C THR A 75 11.25 6.65 -4.13
N GLU A 76 11.00 5.46 -3.59
CA GLU A 76 11.60 4.23 -4.10
C GLU A 76 10.67 3.06 -3.83
N LEU A 77 10.55 2.19 -4.80
CA LEU A 77 9.79 0.96 -4.66
C LEU A 77 10.53 -0.16 -5.38
N THR A 78 10.75 -1.27 -4.67
CA THR A 78 11.33 -2.49 -5.24
C THR A 78 10.34 -3.61 -5.04
N ALA A 79 9.96 -4.28 -6.12
CA ALA A 79 8.95 -5.33 -6.10
C ALA A 79 9.46 -6.60 -6.75
N SER A 80 9.17 -7.73 -6.12
CA SER A 80 9.35 -9.07 -6.69
C SER A 80 7.98 -9.72 -6.77
N HIS A 81 7.40 -9.75 -7.96
CA HIS A 81 6.14 -10.45 -8.20
C HIS A 81 6.43 -11.92 -8.40
N VAL A 82 5.97 -12.75 -7.47
CA VAL A 82 6.30 -14.18 -7.46
C VAL A 82 5.08 -15.08 -7.69
N GLY A 83 3.88 -14.49 -7.74
CA GLY A 83 2.65 -15.23 -7.97
C GLY A 83 1.59 -14.39 -8.65
N GLY A 84 0.52 -15.04 -9.10
CA GLY A 84 -0.61 -14.38 -9.74
C GLY A 84 -1.92 -14.95 -9.25
N THR A 85 -2.97 -14.17 -9.37
CA THR A 85 -4.34 -14.60 -9.09
C THR A 85 -5.28 -13.93 -10.08
N ASP A 86 -6.36 -14.61 -10.42
CA ASP A 86 -7.36 -14.13 -11.38
C ASP A 86 -8.73 -13.94 -10.75
N THR A 87 -8.90 -14.23 -9.46
CA THR A 87 -10.17 -14.08 -8.74
C THR A 87 -9.95 -13.60 -7.32
N GLY A 88 -11.00 -13.08 -6.70
CA GLY A 88 -11.00 -12.72 -5.30
C GLY A 88 -10.35 -11.38 -5.02
N GLU A 89 -9.58 -11.33 -3.96
CA GLU A 89 -8.91 -10.10 -3.49
C GLU A 89 -7.42 -10.31 -3.28
N VAL A 90 -6.68 -9.21 -3.37
CA VAL A 90 -5.27 -9.15 -3.00
C VAL A 90 -5.20 -8.54 -1.60
N HIS A 91 -4.52 -9.21 -0.69
CA HIS A 91 -4.37 -8.81 0.72
C HIS A 91 -2.97 -8.26 0.95
N ALA A 92 -2.87 -7.02 1.40
CA ALA A 92 -1.61 -6.37 1.71
C ALA A 92 -1.37 -6.39 3.22
N ASP A 93 -0.19 -6.83 3.61
CA ASP A 93 0.31 -6.74 4.98
C ASP A 93 1.57 -5.87 4.97
N CYS A 94 1.50 -4.71 5.62
CA CYS A 94 2.53 -3.69 5.59
C CYS A 94 3.17 -3.56 6.96
N ARG A 95 4.49 -3.75 7.04
CA ARG A 95 5.22 -3.68 8.30
C ARG A 95 6.40 -2.72 8.18
N ALA A 96 6.61 -1.91 9.22
CA ALA A 96 7.74 -0.99 9.25
C ALA A 96 9.06 -1.75 9.34
N VAL A 97 10.00 -1.41 8.48
CA VAL A 97 11.40 -1.83 8.58
C VAL A 97 12.18 -0.77 9.32
N SER A 98 11.94 0.50 9.02
CA SER A 98 12.60 1.63 9.67
C SER A 98 11.67 2.84 9.67
N LEU A 99 11.51 3.44 10.83
CA LEU A 99 10.70 4.65 11.01
C LEU A 99 11.64 5.78 11.44
N GLY A 100 12.27 6.42 10.46
CA GLY A 100 13.20 7.50 10.67
C GLY A 100 12.52 8.87 10.71
N ARG A 101 13.31 9.89 10.94
CA ARG A 101 12.82 11.26 10.99
C ARG A 101 12.53 11.83 9.60
N ARG A 102 13.31 11.43 8.60
CA ARG A 102 13.18 11.90 7.22
C ARG A 102 12.72 10.85 6.24
N LEU A 103 13.05 9.59 6.52
CA LEU A 103 12.73 8.45 5.66
C LEU A 103 12.05 7.37 6.46
N THR A 104 11.08 6.71 5.83
CA THR A 104 10.52 5.46 6.34
C THR A 104 10.72 4.38 5.31
N VAL A 105 10.88 3.16 5.77
CA VAL A 105 10.94 1.97 4.93
C VAL A 105 9.92 0.98 5.45
N HIS A 106 9.05 0.52 4.57
CA HIS A 106 8.06 -0.51 4.90
C HIS A 106 8.22 -1.70 3.95
N GLN A 107 8.00 -2.89 4.50
CA GLN A 107 7.90 -4.13 3.74
C GLN A 107 6.41 -4.44 3.59
N VAL A 108 5.98 -4.69 2.36
CA VAL A 108 4.59 -5.04 2.06
C VAL A 108 4.57 -6.39 1.36
N ASP A 109 3.91 -7.36 1.98
CA ASP A 109 3.67 -8.66 1.39
C ASP A 109 2.23 -8.70 0.88
N LEU A 110 2.07 -9.08 -0.39
CA LEU A 110 0.76 -9.23 -1.01
C LEU A 110 0.43 -10.71 -1.17
N ARG A 111 -0.77 -11.10 -0.74
CA ARG A 111 -1.21 -12.49 -0.77
C ARG A 111 -2.60 -12.61 -1.38
N ALA A 112 -2.85 -13.77 -1.99
CA ALA A 112 -4.17 -14.14 -2.47
C ALA A 112 -5.08 -14.56 -1.30
N ASP A 113 -6.37 -14.79 -1.58
CA ASP A 113 -7.33 -15.24 -0.56
C ASP A 113 -6.90 -16.52 0.15
N ASP A 114 -6.22 -17.42 -0.54
CA ASP A 114 -5.73 -18.68 0.04
C ASP A 114 -4.40 -18.55 0.79
N GLY A 115 -3.85 -17.33 0.89
CA GLY A 115 -2.59 -17.05 1.56
C GLY A 115 -1.34 -17.20 0.69
N THR A 116 -1.49 -17.57 -0.58
CA THR A 116 -0.34 -17.66 -1.50
C THR A 116 0.32 -16.30 -1.65
N LEU A 117 1.65 -16.25 -1.52
CA LEU A 117 2.40 -15.02 -1.72
C LEU A 117 2.37 -14.62 -3.19
N LEU A 118 1.95 -13.40 -3.46
CA LEU A 118 1.85 -12.84 -4.82
C LEU A 118 3.01 -11.89 -5.11
N SER A 119 3.40 -11.08 -4.14
CA SER A 119 4.47 -10.10 -4.33
C SER A 119 5.10 -9.73 -2.99
N SER A 120 6.39 -9.47 -3.02
CA SER A 120 7.16 -8.94 -1.89
C SER A 120 7.69 -7.59 -2.32
N ILE A 121 7.30 -6.53 -1.61
CA ILE A 121 7.54 -5.16 -2.04
C ILE A 121 8.13 -4.35 -0.89
N ARG A 122 9.14 -3.56 -1.20
CA ARG A 122 9.71 -2.63 -0.23
C ARG A 122 9.53 -1.22 -0.74
N VAL A 123 9.01 -0.34 0.13
CA VAL A 123 8.68 1.05 -0.21
C VAL A 123 9.40 1.99 0.73
N THR A 124 10.09 2.97 0.16
CA THR A 124 10.72 4.06 0.91
C THR A 124 9.92 5.33 0.69
N ASN A 125 9.58 6.02 1.77
CA ASN A 125 8.92 7.32 1.73
C ASN A 125 9.83 8.39 2.33
N TYR A 126 9.86 9.55 1.70
CA TYR A 126 10.46 10.76 2.23
C TYR A 126 9.38 11.56 2.96
N LEU A 127 9.71 12.04 4.17
CA LEU A 127 8.77 12.79 4.99
C LEU A 127 9.04 14.28 4.81
N ALA A 128 8.31 14.91 3.88
CA ALA A 128 8.47 16.32 3.56
C ALA A 128 7.60 17.19 4.47
N ARG A 129 8.00 18.44 4.66
CA ARG A 129 7.14 19.40 5.35
C ARG A 129 5.98 19.79 4.45
N THR A 130 4.79 19.86 5.03
CA THR A 130 3.64 20.38 4.30
C THR A 130 3.86 21.86 4.02
N PRO A 131 3.59 22.36 2.79
CA PRO A 131 3.66 23.80 2.51
C PRO A 131 2.74 24.59 3.44
N SER A 132 3.23 25.73 3.94
CA SER A 132 2.46 26.61 4.81
C SER A 132 1.51 27.50 4.01
#